data_e85ebbda2e9257bc7eeea63150d97028
#
_entry.id   e85ebbda2e9257bc7eeea63150d97028
#
_cell.length_a   1.000
_cell.length_b   1.000
_cell.length_c   1.000
_cell.angle_alpha   90.00
_cell.angle_beta   90.00
_cell.angle_gamma   90.00
#
_symmetry.space_group_name_H-M   'P 1'
#
loop_
_entity.id
_entity.type
_entity.pdbx_description
1 polymer ?
#
loop_
_entity_poly.entity_id
_entity_poly.type
_entity_poly.pdbx_seq_one_letter_code
_entity_poly.pdbx_strand_id
1 'polypeptide(L)'
;LVCLVGSEMCIRDSGKGSFLFSEDGSKYLDYATGIAVNAFGHSHPDLINALQDQASKLWHVSNLYKIPEQDKVANLLVKYSCANQAFFCNSGAEATEGAVKVARRYAWSKKDIERDEILCVTGAFHGRTLAMLAANDRPLFREGFGPRVPGFSHAEWGNVEDLKKKLNNKVAAVLIEPVQGEGGARKAPINYLKEVEKLTKQNGSLLISDEVQIGMGRSGKLFAYQNENIKPDIICLLYTSDAADDTC
;
A
#
# COMPACT_ATOMS: atom_id res chain seq x y z
N LEU A 1 23.02 -10.93 9.62
CA LEU A 1 22.19 -9.72 9.67
C LEU A 1 22.96 -8.70 10.47
N VAL A 2 23.74 -7.89 9.78
CA VAL A 2 24.30 -6.68 10.41
C VAL A 2 23.10 -5.77 10.57
N CYS A 3 22.71 -5.53 11.81
CA CYS A 3 21.74 -4.49 12.12
C CYS A 3 22.21 -3.21 11.45
N LEU A 4 21.38 -2.58 10.66
CA LEU A 4 21.65 -1.30 9.98
C LEU A 4 21.77 -0.11 10.94
N VAL A 5 22.02 -0.37 12.22
CA VAL A 5 22.40 0.64 13.19
C VAL A 5 23.87 0.94 12.97
N GLY A 6 24.15 1.77 11.98
CA GLY A 6 25.48 2.35 11.80
C GLY A 6 25.77 3.35 12.90
N SER A 7 27.05 3.61 13.14
CA SER A 7 27.57 4.56 14.14
C SER A 7 27.09 6.01 13.98
N GLU A 8 26.32 6.31 12.93
CA GLU A 8 25.75 7.63 12.64
C GLU A 8 24.24 7.72 12.86
N MET A 9 23.57 6.62 13.21
CA MET A 9 22.15 6.67 13.54
C MET A 9 21.95 7.25 14.95
N CYS A 10 21.45 8.46 14.99
CA CYS A 10 21.01 9.06 16.26
C CYS A 10 19.87 8.25 16.85
N ILE A 11 20.03 7.74 18.06
CA ILE A 11 18.97 7.03 18.80
C ILE A 11 17.87 8.03 19.13
N ARG A 12 16.62 7.65 18.77
CA ARG A 12 15.40 8.34 19.17
C ARG A 12 14.64 7.38 20.06
N ASP A 13 14.61 7.67 21.35
CA ASP A 13 14.06 6.76 22.37
C ASP A 13 12.59 7.04 22.68
N SER A 14 12.13 8.25 22.39
CA SER A 14 10.75 8.64 22.67
C SER A 14 10.18 9.62 21.67
N GLY A 15 8.86 9.77 21.67
CA GLY A 15 8.16 10.71 20.80
C GLY A 15 6.84 11.18 21.42
N LYS A 16 6.48 12.44 21.13
CA LYS A 16 5.20 13.03 21.56
C LYS A 16 4.68 14.02 20.52
N GLY A 17 3.48 13.78 20.02
CA GLY A 17 2.91 14.59 18.94
C GLY A 17 3.81 14.57 17.70
N SER A 18 4.21 15.74 17.21
CA SER A 18 5.08 15.86 16.04
C SER A 18 6.58 15.86 16.38
N PHE A 19 6.98 15.47 17.58
CA PHE A 19 8.38 15.57 18.01
C PHE A 19 8.93 14.22 18.46
N LEU A 20 10.21 14.01 18.12
CA LEU A 20 11.06 12.94 18.62
C LEU A 20 12.07 13.51 19.61
N PHE A 21 12.49 12.69 20.53
CA PHE A 21 13.51 13.03 21.54
C PHE A 21 14.63 12.00 21.48
N SER A 22 15.85 12.44 21.69
CA SER A 22 17.01 11.57 21.87
C SER A 22 17.35 11.41 23.34
N GLU A 23 18.18 10.40 23.68
CA GLU A 23 18.60 10.11 25.04
C GLU A 23 19.24 11.33 25.77
N ASP A 24 19.91 12.22 25.02
CA ASP A 24 20.50 13.45 25.55
C ASP A 24 19.47 14.59 25.81
N GLY A 25 18.17 14.29 25.55
CA GLY A 25 17.09 15.27 25.70
C GLY A 25 16.89 16.21 24.50
N SER A 26 17.66 16.07 23.45
CA SER A 26 17.48 16.89 22.24
C SER A 26 16.14 16.63 21.59
N LYS A 27 15.48 17.69 21.13
CA LYS A 27 14.14 17.65 20.53
C LYS A 27 14.20 17.89 19.02
N TYR A 28 13.55 17.02 18.26
CA TYR A 28 13.51 17.07 16.80
C TYR A 28 12.08 17.09 16.28
N LEU A 29 11.80 17.96 15.32
CA LEU A 29 10.52 17.95 14.62
C LEU A 29 10.54 16.83 13.57
N ASP A 30 9.61 15.89 13.71
CA ASP A 30 9.52 14.72 12.84
C ASP A 30 8.65 14.99 11.61
N TYR A 31 9.30 15.26 10.48
CA TYR A 31 8.65 15.35 9.16
C TYR A 31 8.56 14.02 8.43
N ALA A 32 9.30 12.98 8.85
CA ALA A 32 9.30 11.67 8.22
C ALA A 32 8.07 10.85 8.65
N THR A 33 7.61 11.03 9.89
CA THR A 33 6.41 10.39 10.47
C THR A 33 6.39 8.87 10.30
N GLY A 34 7.57 8.21 10.41
CA GLY A 34 7.69 6.77 10.13
C GLY A 34 7.37 6.43 8.67
N ILE A 35 7.84 7.23 7.71
CA ILE A 35 7.55 7.11 6.27
C ILE A 35 6.04 7.14 6.02
N ALA A 36 5.41 8.25 6.45
CA ALA A 36 3.99 8.53 6.30
C ALA A 36 3.03 7.62 7.11
N VAL A 37 3.49 6.98 8.19
CA VAL A 37 2.67 6.08 9.02
C VAL A 37 1.99 6.80 10.17
N ASN A 38 2.72 7.61 10.96
CA ASN A 38 2.23 8.24 12.18
C ASN A 38 1.30 9.43 11.91
N ALA A 39 0.11 9.17 11.34
CA ALA A 39 -0.84 10.22 10.97
C ALA A 39 -1.35 11.03 12.18
N PHE A 40 -1.40 10.43 13.37
CA PHE A 40 -1.85 11.07 14.62
C PHE A 40 -0.70 11.59 15.49
N GLY A 41 0.54 11.48 15.00
CA GLY A 41 1.74 11.79 15.76
C GLY A 41 2.11 10.68 16.76
N HIS A 42 3.23 10.91 17.45
CA HIS A 42 3.77 9.98 18.42
C HIS A 42 2.95 9.98 19.72
N SER A 43 2.77 8.82 20.30
CA SER A 43 2.16 8.63 21.63
C SER A 43 0.78 9.29 21.77
N HIS A 44 -0.09 9.15 20.75
CA HIS A 44 -1.45 9.69 20.81
C HIS A 44 -2.22 9.01 21.96
N PRO A 45 -2.83 9.78 22.89
CA PRO A 45 -3.45 9.23 24.11
C PRO A 45 -4.51 8.15 23.81
N ASP A 46 -5.38 8.38 22.85
CA ASP A 46 -6.46 7.44 22.52
C ASP A 46 -5.91 6.12 21.96
N LEU A 47 -4.82 6.16 21.18
CA LEU A 47 -4.18 4.96 20.66
C LEU A 47 -3.48 4.18 21.78
N ILE A 48 -2.79 4.87 22.69
CA ILE A 48 -2.17 4.24 23.87
C ILE A 48 -3.23 3.56 24.73
N ASN A 49 -4.32 4.26 25.04
CA ASN A 49 -5.40 3.71 25.87
C ASN A 49 -6.05 2.49 25.19
N ALA A 50 -6.32 2.55 23.90
CA ALA A 50 -6.87 1.43 23.14
C ALA A 50 -5.94 0.22 23.13
N LEU A 51 -4.62 0.44 22.94
CA LEU A 51 -3.61 -0.62 22.98
C LEU A 51 -3.52 -1.26 24.36
N GLN A 52 -3.45 -0.46 25.42
CA GLN A 52 -3.39 -0.95 26.82
C GLN A 52 -4.64 -1.75 27.21
N ASP A 53 -5.82 -1.26 26.81
CA ASP A 53 -7.08 -1.97 27.04
C ASP A 53 -7.11 -3.31 26.31
N GLN A 54 -6.75 -3.33 25.03
CA GLN A 54 -6.75 -4.55 24.23
C GLN A 54 -5.63 -5.53 24.65
N ALA A 55 -4.47 -5.02 25.04
CA ALA A 55 -3.34 -5.85 25.48
C ALA A 55 -3.67 -6.70 26.72
N SER A 56 -4.61 -6.24 27.57
CA SER A 56 -5.09 -6.98 28.73
C SER A 56 -6.14 -8.06 28.40
N LYS A 57 -6.66 -8.10 27.17
CA LYS A 57 -7.75 -8.99 26.75
C LYS A 57 -7.27 -10.11 25.84
N LEU A 58 -6.91 -9.75 24.60
CA LEU A 58 -6.62 -10.70 23.55
C LEU A 58 -5.61 -10.13 22.57
N TRP A 59 -4.48 -10.84 22.36
CA TRP A 59 -3.44 -10.43 21.43
C TRP A 59 -3.64 -11.04 20.04
N HIS A 60 -3.91 -12.36 19.99
CA HIS A 60 -4.08 -13.09 18.75
C HIS A 60 -4.93 -14.33 18.93
N VAL A 61 -5.75 -14.62 17.92
CA VAL A 61 -6.41 -15.91 17.70
C VAL A 61 -6.38 -16.23 16.21
N SER A 62 -6.50 -17.52 15.86
CA SER A 62 -6.53 -17.92 14.45
C SER A 62 -7.83 -17.45 13.78
N ASN A 63 -7.85 -17.48 12.43
CA ASN A 63 -9.03 -17.16 11.60
C ASN A 63 -10.23 -18.12 11.85
N LEU A 64 -10.08 -19.09 12.75
CA LEU A 64 -11.18 -19.95 13.20
C LEU A 64 -12.16 -19.22 14.13
N TYR A 65 -11.77 -18.09 14.65
CA TYR A 65 -12.56 -17.31 15.62
C TYR A 65 -12.84 -15.90 15.09
N LYS A 66 -13.97 -15.35 15.52
CA LYS A 66 -14.33 -13.96 15.21
C LYS A 66 -13.70 -13.01 16.23
N ILE A 67 -13.15 -11.92 15.73
CA ILE A 67 -12.61 -10.82 16.53
C ILE A 67 -13.53 -9.61 16.33
N PRO A 68 -14.25 -9.15 17.35
CA PRO A 68 -15.23 -8.06 17.22
C PRO A 68 -14.63 -6.75 16.67
N GLU A 69 -13.41 -6.43 17.07
CA GLU A 69 -12.71 -5.22 16.62
C GLU A 69 -12.38 -5.29 15.12
N GLN A 70 -12.01 -6.47 14.62
CA GLN A 70 -11.77 -6.70 13.19
C GLN A 70 -13.06 -6.49 12.38
N ASP A 71 -14.19 -7.02 12.85
CA ASP A 71 -15.50 -6.82 12.22
C ASP A 71 -15.89 -5.34 12.19
N LYS A 72 -15.64 -4.60 13.29
CA LYS A 72 -15.91 -3.15 13.35
C LYS A 72 -15.10 -2.39 12.31
N VAL A 73 -13.79 -2.66 12.21
CA VAL A 73 -12.92 -2.01 11.23
C VAL A 73 -13.35 -2.37 9.81
N ALA A 74 -13.64 -3.64 9.51
CA ALA A 74 -14.13 -4.08 8.21
C ALA A 74 -15.40 -3.31 7.79
N ASN A 75 -16.38 -3.21 8.70
CA ASN A 75 -17.62 -2.48 8.45
C ASN A 75 -17.40 -0.98 8.21
N LEU A 76 -16.46 -0.35 8.93
CA LEU A 76 -16.09 1.05 8.68
C LEU A 76 -15.43 1.23 7.32
N LEU A 77 -14.50 0.35 6.94
CA LEU A 77 -13.85 0.39 5.63
C LEU A 77 -14.86 0.24 4.50
N VAL A 78 -15.78 -0.73 4.59
CA VAL A 78 -16.86 -0.93 3.62
C VAL A 78 -17.79 0.28 3.55
N LYS A 79 -18.15 0.86 4.71
CA LYS A 79 -19.05 2.03 4.76
C LYS A 79 -18.47 3.26 4.05
N TYR A 80 -17.15 3.48 4.15
CA TYR A 80 -16.51 4.71 3.68
C TYR A 80 -15.71 4.55 2.38
N SER A 81 -15.66 3.34 1.81
CA SER A 81 -14.99 3.04 0.54
C SER A 81 -15.96 2.55 -0.53
N CYS A 82 -15.45 2.20 -1.71
CA CYS A 82 -16.20 1.49 -2.74
C CYS A 82 -16.13 -0.03 -2.61
N ALA A 83 -15.40 -0.55 -1.63
CA ALA A 83 -15.24 -1.99 -1.40
C ALA A 83 -16.45 -2.60 -0.69
N ASN A 84 -16.67 -3.90 -0.89
CA ASN A 84 -17.73 -4.67 -0.23
C ASN A 84 -17.20 -5.61 0.86
N GLN A 85 -15.91 -5.85 0.89
CA GLN A 85 -15.24 -6.76 1.83
C GLN A 85 -13.87 -6.20 2.21
N ALA A 86 -13.36 -6.62 3.38
CA ALA A 86 -12.02 -6.33 3.83
C ALA A 86 -11.28 -7.63 4.14
N PHE A 87 -10.00 -7.67 3.78
CA PHE A 87 -9.06 -8.73 4.15
C PHE A 87 -7.95 -8.09 4.98
N PHE A 88 -7.58 -8.73 6.09
CA PHE A 88 -6.54 -8.23 6.98
C PHE A 88 -5.26 -9.04 6.84
N CYS A 89 -4.14 -8.35 6.81
CA CYS A 89 -2.79 -8.89 6.76
C CYS A 89 -1.87 -8.03 7.65
N ASN A 90 -0.57 -8.31 7.68
CA ASN A 90 0.32 -7.71 8.66
C ASN A 90 1.09 -6.48 8.14
N SER A 91 1.19 -6.31 6.82
CA SER A 91 1.99 -5.25 6.21
C SER A 91 1.40 -4.74 4.90
N GLY A 92 1.89 -3.58 4.44
CA GLY A 92 1.55 -3.05 3.11
C GLY A 92 2.00 -3.96 1.98
N ALA A 93 3.19 -4.58 2.11
CA ALA A 93 3.69 -5.54 1.14
C ALA A 93 2.79 -6.79 1.05
N GLU A 94 2.28 -7.30 2.17
CA GLU A 94 1.29 -8.38 2.16
C GLU A 94 -0.05 -7.96 1.56
N ALA A 95 -0.46 -6.71 1.75
CA ALA A 95 -1.68 -6.18 1.14
C ALA A 95 -1.55 -6.14 -0.40
N THR A 96 -0.44 -5.65 -0.92
CA THR A 96 -0.18 -5.60 -2.37
C THR A 96 0.03 -6.99 -2.98
N GLU A 97 0.75 -7.91 -2.30
CA GLU A 97 0.84 -9.32 -2.66
C GLU A 97 -0.54 -9.99 -2.69
N GLY A 98 -1.35 -9.73 -1.66
CA GLY A 98 -2.72 -10.22 -1.56
C GLY A 98 -3.58 -9.74 -2.73
N ALA A 99 -3.48 -8.45 -3.08
CA ALA A 99 -4.20 -7.88 -4.22
C ALA A 99 -3.83 -8.53 -5.56
N VAL A 100 -2.54 -8.75 -5.81
CA VAL A 100 -2.04 -9.47 -6.99
C VAL A 100 -2.59 -10.91 -7.03
N LYS A 101 -2.55 -11.62 -5.90
CA LYS A 101 -3.09 -12.99 -5.79
C LYS A 101 -4.59 -13.02 -6.07
N VAL A 102 -5.35 -12.07 -5.50
CA VAL A 102 -6.80 -11.95 -5.72
C VAL A 102 -7.09 -11.68 -7.18
N ALA A 103 -6.38 -10.75 -7.84
CA ALA A 103 -6.58 -10.43 -9.24
C ALA A 103 -6.35 -11.65 -10.15
N ARG A 104 -5.23 -12.35 -9.97
CA ARG A 104 -4.92 -13.58 -10.71
C ARG A 104 -5.95 -14.69 -10.45
N ARG A 105 -6.34 -14.87 -9.18
CA ARG A 105 -7.35 -15.88 -8.81
C ARG A 105 -8.72 -15.56 -9.37
N TYR A 106 -9.09 -14.27 -9.43
CA TYR A 106 -10.34 -13.84 -10.05
C TYR A 106 -10.36 -14.17 -11.54
N ALA A 107 -9.32 -13.81 -12.29
CA ALA A 107 -9.22 -14.17 -13.72
C ALA A 107 -9.33 -15.69 -13.92
N TRP A 108 -8.58 -16.47 -13.17
CA TRP A 108 -8.64 -17.94 -13.21
C TRP A 108 -10.05 -18.46 -12.92
N SER A 109 -10.79 -17.88 -11.95
CA SER A 109 -12.15 -18.29 -11.61
C SER A 109 -13.16 -18.03 -12.75
N LYS A 110 -12.85 -17.07 -13.62
CA LYS A 110 -13.61 -16.79 -14.85
C LYS A 110 -13.19 -17.68 -16.02
N LYS A 111 -12.32 -18.65 -15.79
CA LYS A 111 -11.71 -19.55 -16.80
C LYS A 111 -10.79 -18.83 -17.80
N ASP A 112 -10.35 -17.62 -17.48
CA ASP A 112 -9.39 -16.84 -18.25
C ASP A 112 -7.98 -17.08 -17.69
N ILE A 113 -7.47 -18.30 -17.94
CA ILE A 113 -6.23 -18.80 -17.30
C ILE A 113 -4.96 -18.16 -17.84
N GLU A 114 -5.02 -17.51 -19.00
CA GLU A 114 -3.88 -16.78 -19.59
C GLU A 114 -3.79 -15.34 -19.10
N ARG A 115 -4.80 -14.87 -18.36
CA ARG A 115 -4.87 -13.52 -17.82
C ARG A 115 -4.24 -13.49 -16.43
N ASP A 116 -2.92 -13.42 -16.36
CA ASP A 116 -2.14 -13.47 -15.11
C ASP A 116 -1.12 -12.33 -14.96
N GLU A 117 -0.99 -11.46 -15.97
CA GLU A 117 -0.08 -10.33 -15.98
C GLU A 117 -0.63 -9.17 -15.12
N ILE A 118 0.26 -8.52 -14.38
CA ILE A 118 -0.02 -7.28 -13.64
C ILE A 118 0.71 -6.14 -14.35
N LEU A 119 -0.04 -5.18 -14.85
CA LEU A 119 0.51 -3.97 -15.44
C LEU A 119 0.68 -2.91 -14.34
N CYS A 120 1.93 -2.59 -14.03
CA CYS A 120 2.31 -1.55 -13.08
C CYS A 120 2.68 -0.25 -13.80
N VAL A 121 3.01 0.79 -13.06
CA VAL A 121 3.47 2.06 -13.63
C VAL A 121 4.88 2.39 -13.16
N THR A 122 5.65 3.11 -14.00
CA THR A 122 7.02 3.49 -13.68
C THR A 122 7.09 4.43 -12.48
N GLY A 123 8.14 4.30 -11.67
CA GLY A 123 8.37 5.12 -10.47
C GLY A 123 7.52 4.72 -9.26
N ALA A 124 6.75 3.64 -9.35
CA ALA A 124 5.94 3.13 -8.25
C ALA A 124 6.77 2.40 -7.18
N PHE A 125 6.20 2.32 -5.98
CA PHE A 125 6.69 1.49 -4.89
C PHE A 125 5.55 0.68 -4.29
N HIS A 126 5.66 -0.65 -4.35
CA HIS A 126 4.61 -1.57 -3.91
C HIS A 126 5.07 -2.54 -2.81
N GLY A 127 6.29 -2.41 -2.31
CA GLY A 127 6.87 -3.27 -1.28
C GLY A 127 8.20 -3.90 -1.67
N ARG A 128 8.72 -4.76 -0.77
CA ARG A 128 10.06 -5.36 -0.88
C ARG A 128 10.06 -6.88 -1.02
N THR A 129 8.91 -7.54 -1.10
CA THR A 129 8.84 -8.97 -1.43
C THR A 129 9.31 -9.22 -2.87
N LEU A 130 9.68 -10.43 -3.21
CA LEU A 130 10.21 -10.73 -4.55
C LEU A 130 9.22 -10.37 -5.67
N ALA A 131 7.92 -10.58 -5.47
CA ALA A 131 6.92 -10.18 -6.46
C ALA A 131 6.74 -8.66 -6.49
N MET A 132 6.76 -7.97 -5.36
CA MET A 132 6.68 -6.51 -5.33
C MET A 132 7.95 -5.84 -5.86
N LEU A 133 9.12 -6.46 -5.69
CA LEU A 133 10.34 -6.03 -6.40
C LEU A 133 10.20 -6.15 -7.92
N ALA A 134 9.44 -7.14 -8.41
CA ALA A 134 9.11 -7.23 -9.83
C ALA A 134 8.06 -6.22 -10.29
N ALA A 135 7.14 -5.83 -9.41
CA ALA A 135 6.16 -4.77 -9.63
C ALA A 135 6.79 -3.37 -9.67
N ASN A 136 7.85 -3.14 -8.88
CA ASN A 136 8.64 -1.91 -8.93
C ASN A 136 9.51 -1.90 -10.20
N ASP A 137 9.66 -0.74 -10.85
CA ASP A 137 10.49 -0.61 -12.06
C ASP A 137 11.94 -0.19 -11.79
N ARG A 138 12.33 0.01 -10.52
CA ARG A 138 13.66 0.47 -10.12
C ARG A 138 14.67 -0.68 -10.08
N PRO A 139 15.69 -0.72 -10.97
CA PRO A 139 16.70 -1.78 -10.98
C PRO A 139 17.41 -1.93 -9.63
N LEU A 140 17.78 -0.81 -8.99
CA LEU A 140 18.48 -0.78 -7.71
C LEU A 140 17.78 -1.61 -6.61
N PHE A 141 16.45 -1.68 -6.62
CA PHE A 141 15.71 -2.46 -5.63
C PHE A 141 15.79 -3.97 -5.88
N ARG A 142 16.18 -4.39 -7.08
CA ARG A 142 16.19 -5.79 -7.52
C ARG A 142 17.58 -6.42 -7.60
N GLU A 143 18.61 -5.60 -7.61
CA GLU A 143 19.99 -6.07 -7.72
C GLU A 143 20.33 -7.04 -6.57
N GLY A 144 20.89 -8.20 -6.93
CA GLY A 144 21.31 -9.22 -5.96
C GLY A 144 20.23 -10.18 -5.48
N PHE A 145 18.94 -9.99 -5.87
CA PHE A 145 17.83 -10.82 -5.39
C PHE A 145 17.38 -11.92 -6.38
N GLY A 146 18.25 -12.27 -7.33
CA GLY A 146 18.00 -13.36 -8.28
C GLY A 146 17.09 -12.97 -9.46
N PRO A 147 16.51 -13.97 -10.14
CA PRO A 147 15.70 -13.71 -11.32
C PRO A 147 14.39 -12.99 -10.96
N ARG A 148 13.96 -12.12 -11.86
CA ARG A 148 12.69 -11.41 -11.70
C ARG A 148 11.51 -12.36 -11.68
N VAL A 149 10.59 -12.16 -10.75
CA VAL A 149 9.29 -12.85 -10.76
C VAL A 149 8.53 -12.49 -12.04
N PRO A 150 8.07 -13.46 -12.84
CA PRO A 150 7.37 -13.20 -14.10
C PRO A 150 5.95 -12.65 -13.90
N GLY A 151 5.36 -12.14 -15.00
CA GLY A 151 3.97 -11.66 -15.00
C GLY A 151 3.80 -10.23 -14.48
N PHE A 152 4.86 -9.40 -14.59
CA PHE A 152 4.81 -7.96 -14.31
C PHE A 152 5.36 -7.18 -15.49
N SER A 153 4.60 -6.19 -15.95
CA SER A 153 5.01 -5.22 -16.97
C SER A 153 4.77 -3.80 -16.47
N HIS A 154 5.34 -2.79 -17.15
CA HIS A 154 5.30 -1.41 -16.70
C HIS A 154 4.89 -0.47 -17.81
N ALA A 155 3.90 0.40 -17.54
CA ALA A 155 3.57 1.55 -18.36
C ALA A 155 4.21 2.83 -17.77
N GLU A 156 4.46 3.79 -18.60
CA GLU A 156 4.98 5.09 -18.17
C GLU A 156 3.93 5.84 -17.33
N TRP A 157 4.35 6.32 -16.16
CA TRP A 157 3.49 7.09 -15.27
C TRP A 157 2.91 8.33 -15.96
N GLY A 158 1.58 8.47 -15.92
CA GLY A 158 0.88 9.60 -16.50
C GLY A 158 0.70 9.54 -18.02
N ASN A 159 1.21 8.51 -18.68
CA ASN A 159 1.08 8.34 -20.13
C ASN A 159 -0.05 7.35 -20.46
N VAL A 160 -1.22 7.89 -20.81
CA VAL A 160 -2.42 7.09 -21.15
C VAL A 160 -2.20 6.24 -22.40
N GLU A 161 -1.48 6.76 -23.41
CA GLU A 161 -1.26 6.05 -24.67
C GLU A 161 -0.31 4.86 -24.47
N ASP A 162 0.72 4.99 -23.63
CA ASP A 162 1.60 3.87 -23.30
C ASP A 162 0.87 2.81 -22.49
N LEU A 163 0.04 3.22 -21.52
CA LEU A 163 -0.82 2.31 -20.76
C LEU A 163 -1.76 1.53 -21.70
N LYS A 164 -2.46 2.22 -22.59
CA LYS A 164 -3.37 1.63 -23.58
C LYS A 164 -2.68 0.62 -24.48
N LYS A 165 -1.46 0.94 -24.95
CA LYS A 165 -0.66 0.05 -25.77
C LYS A 165 -0.25 -1.23 -25.07
N LYS A 166 0.01 -1.17 -23.75
CA LYS A 166 0.46 -2.31 -22.94
C LYS A 166 -0.69 -3.10 -22.32
N LEU A 167 -1.87 -2.50 -22.21
CA LEU A 167 -3.06 -3.12 -21.66
C LEU A 167 -3.66 -4.10 -22.70
N ASN A 168 -3.23 -5.34 -22.63
CA ASN A 168 -3.65 -6.43 -23.53
C ASN A 168 -4.52 -7.44 -22.78
N ASN A 169 -4.97 -8.51 -23.48
CA ASN A 169 -5.85 -9.53 -22.93
C ASN A 169 -5.22 -10.43 -21.86
N LYS A 170 -3.90 -10.40 -21.67
CA LYS A 170 -3.21 -11.14 -20.60
C LYS A 170 -3.16 -10.38 -19.28
N VAL A 171 -3.49 -9.09 -19.29
CA VAL A 171 -3.44 -8.25 -18.10
C VAL A 171 -4.63 -8.55 -17.20
N ALA A 172 -4.38 -9.16 -16.04
CA ALA A 172 -5.38 -9.42 -14.99
C ALA A 172 -5.76 -8.14 -14.24
N ALA A 173 -4.77 -7.29 -13.97
CA ALA A 173 -5.01 -6.04 -13.27
C ALA A 173 -3.98 -4.97 -13.61
N VAL A 174 -4.38 -3.70 -13.44
CA VAL A 174 -3.48 -2.54 -13.35
C VAL A 174 -3.28 -2.21 -11.88
N LEU A 175 -2.02 -2.16 -11.43
CA LEU A 175 -1.63 -1.78 -10.08
C LEU A 175 -1.04 -0.37 -10.10
N ILE A 176 -1.61 0.55 -9.34
CA ILE A 176 -1.28 1.97 -9.41
C ILE A 176 -1.42 2.67 -8.05
N GLU A 177 -0.47 3.54 -7.72
CA GLU A 177 -0.62 4.50 -6.62
C GLU A 177 -1.35 5.75 -7.13
N PRO A 178 -2.41 6.24 -6.48
CA PRO A 178 -3.05 7.52 -6.88
C PRO A 178 -2.12 8.73 -6.76
N VAL A 179 -1.21 8.67 -5.81
CA VAL A 179 -0.08 9.58 -5.62
C VAL A 179 1.13 8.73 -5.30
N GLN A 180 2.17 8.83 -6.12
CA GLN A 180 3.40 8.09 -5.87
C GLN A 180 4.20 8.74 -4.76
N GLY A 181 4.34 8.04 -3.62
CA GLY A 181 5.11 8.53 -2.49
C GLY A 181 6.60 8.47 -2.74
N GLU A 182 7.16 7.28 -2.85
CA GLU A 182 8.59 7.03 -3.12
C GLU A 182 9.04 7.55 -4.50
N GLY A 183 8.11 7.75 -5.41
CA GLY A 183 8.33 8.38 -6.71
C GLY A 183 8.61 9.89 -6.63
N GLY A 184 8.54 10.51 -5.44
CA GLY A 184 8.76 11.94 -5.20
C GLY A 184 7.48 12.72 -4.95
N ALA A 185 6.51 12.15 -4.22
CA ALA A 185 5.21 12.73 -3.88
C ALA A 185 4.47 13.25 -5.14
N ARG A 186 4.48 12.45 -6.21
CA ARG A 186 3.92 12.83 -7.51
C ARG A 186 2.44 12.51 -7.59
N LYS A 187 1.60 13.53 -7.65
CA LYS A 187 0.18 13.38 -7.95
C LYS A 187 -0.03 12.94 -9.40
N ALA A 188 -1.00 12.07 -9.63
CA ALA A 188 -1.42 11.69 -10.98
C ALA A 188 -1.84 12.93 -11.81
N PRO A 189 -1.51 12.98 -13.11
CA PRO A 189 -2.03 14.02 -14.00
C PRO A 189 -3.56 14.08 -13.98
N ILE A 190 -4.11 15.25 -14.27
CA ILE A 190 -5.57 15.46 -14.29
C ILE A 190 -6.23 14.45 -15.23
N ASN A 191 -7.28 13.78 -14.74
CA ASN A 191 -8.07 12.76 -15.45
C ASN A 191 -7.29 11.45 -15.76
N TYR A 192 -6.01 11.33 -15.43
CA TYR A 192 -5.25 10.11 -15.71
C TYR A 192 -5.89 8.87 -15.06
N LEU A 193 -6.21 8.95 -13.77
CA LEU A 193 -6.83 7.82 -13.05
C LEU A 193 -8.21 7.45 -13.60
N LYS A 194 -8.98 8.42 -14.10
CA LYS A 194 -10.27 8.16 -14.77
C LYS A 194 -10.09 7.40 -16.09
N GLU A 195 -9.08 7.78 -16.88
CA GLU A 195 -8.78 7.05 -18.12
C GLU A 195 -8.24 5.65 -17.81
N VAL A 196 -7.42 5.47 -16.76
CA VAL A 196 -7.00 4.14 -16.30
C VAL A 196 -8.20 3.28 -15.93
N GLU A 197 -9.12 3.79 -15.10
CA GLU A 197 -10.36 3.07 -14.73
C GLU A 197 -11.20 2.69 -15.95
N LYS A 198 -11.38 3.61 -16.88
CA LYS A 198 -12.14 3.36 -18.11
C LYS A 198 -11.48 2.27 -18.97
N LEU A 199 -10.16 2.36 -19.16
CA LEU A 199 -9.40 1.39 -19.96
C LEU A 199 -9.39 0.00 -19.32
N THR A 200 -9.22 -0.09 -17.99
CA THR A 200 -9.29 -1.39 -17.28
C THR A 200 -10.65 -2.04 -17.43
N LYS A 201 -11.74 -1.29 -17.27
CA LYS A 201 -13.11 -1.77 -17.49
C LYS A 201 -13.33 -2.26 -18.92
N GLN A 202 -12.86 -1.51 -19.92
CA GLN A 202 -12.97 -1.90 -21.33
C GLN A 202 -12.19 -3.17 -21.66
N ASN A 203 -11.02 -3.35 -21.03
CA ASN A 203 -10.18 -4.53 -21.22
C ASN A 203 -10.64 -5.74 -20.39
N GLY A 204 -11.53 -5.55 -19.42
CA GLY A 204 -11.95 -6.60 -18.47
C GLY A 204 -10.87 -6.91 -17.42
N SER A 205 -9.91 -6.01 -17.21
CA SER A 205 -8.91 -6.09 -16.15
C SER A 205 -9.42 -5.42 -14.86
N LEU A 206 -8.89 -5.82 -13.71
CA LEU A 206 -9.17 -5.14 -12.45
C LEU A 206 -8.29 -3.89 -12.30
N LEU A 207 -8.79 -2.92 -11.53
CA LEU A 207 -8.02 -1.78 -11.07
C LEU A 207 -7.66 -1.95 -9.60
N ILE A 208 -6.37 -2.00 -9.29
CA ILE A 208 -5.84 -2.04 -7.92
C ILE A 208 -5.29 -0.66 -7.58
N SER A 209 -5.89 0.00 -6.60
CA SER A 209 -5.38 1.25 -6.03
C SER A 209 -4.50 0.92 -4.84
N ASP A 210 -3.21 1.17 -4.98
CA ASP A 210 -2.28 1.09 -3.87
C ASP A 210 -2.32 2.40 -3.08
N GLU A 211 -2.99 2.35 -1.95
CA GLU A 211 -3.13 3.47 -1.02
C GLU A 211 -2.38 3.24 0.29
N VAL A 212 -1.44 2.30 0.31
CA VAL A 212 -0.61 1.99 1.47
C VAL A 212 0.05 3.24 2.03
N GLN A 213 0.60 4.10 1.17
CA GLN A 213 1.33 5.29 1.60
C GLN A 213 0.48 6.57 1.62
N ILE A 214 -0.59 6.66 0.82
CA ILE A 214 -1.35 7.90 0.62
C ILE A 214 -2.77 7.86 1.16
N GLY A 215 -3.29 6.71 1.52
CA GLY A 215 -4.63 6.54 2.07
C GLY A 215 -4.80 7.13 3.47
N MET A 216 -5.93 6.84 4.07
CA MET A 216 -6.28 7.20 5.46
C MET A 216 -6.17 8.70 5.77
N GLY A 217 -6.64 9.55 4.84
CA GLY A 217 -6.78 10.98 5.06
C GLY A 217 -5.65 11.85 4.50
N ARG A 218 -4.50 11.29 4.12
CA ARG A 218 -3.31 12.06 3.70
C ARG A 218 -3.52 12.93 2.46
N SER A 219 -4.44 12.51 1.58
CA SER A 219 -4.77 13.26 0.35
C SER A 219 -5.88 14.30 0.53
N GLY A 220 -6.39 14.51 1.75
CA GLY A 220 -7.53 15.37 2.04
C GLY A 220 -8.90 14.70 1.89
N LYS A 221 -8.94 13.45 1.41
CA LYS A 221 -10.07 12.53 1.45
C LYS A 221 -9.64 11.29 2.21
N LEU A 222 -10.61 10.50 2.71
CA LEU A 222 -10.27 9.27 3.44
C LEU A 222 -9.39 8.34 2.59
N PHE A 223 -9.72 8.22 1.30
CA PHE A 223 -8.92 7.49 0.32
C PHE A 223 -8.59 8.39 -0.86
N ALA A 224 -7.36 8.26 -1.39
CA ALA A 224 -6.87 9.15 -2.45
C ALA A 224 -7.65 8.99 -3.76
N TYR A 225 -8.12 7.79 -4.10
CA TYR A 225 -8.95 7.55 -5.29
C TYR A 225 -10.25 8.39 -5.31
N GLN A 226 -10.75 8.78 -4.13
CA GLN A 226 -11.97 9.59 -4.00
C GLN A 226 -11.79 11.01 -4.56
N ASN A 227 -10.55 11.51 -4.66
CA ASN A 227 -10.30 12.84 -5.24
C ASN A 227 -10.62 12.89 -6.75
N GLU A 228 -10.49 11.76 -7.45
CA GLU A 228 -10.80 11.64 -8.87
C GLU A 228 -12.17 11.00 -9.13
N ASN A 229 -12.92 10.62 -8.06
CA ASN A 229 -14.20 9.92 -8.13
C ASN A 229 -14.16 8.62 -8.95
N ILE A 230 -13.05 7.89 -8.92
CA ILE A 230 -12.92 6.55 -9.50
C ILE A 230 -13.36 5.48 -8.49
N LYS A 231 -13.56 4.25 -8.96
CA LYS A 231 -13.94 3.11 -8.12
C LYS A 231 -13.02 1.94 -8.45
N PRO A 232 -11.87 1.82 -7.78
CA PRO A 232 -11.01 0.65 -7.93
C PRO A 232 -11.71 -0.63 -7.46
N ASP A 233 -11.34 -1.75 -8.03
CA ASP A 233 -11.84 -3.08 -7.65
C ASP A 233 -11.19 -3.59 -6.36
N ILE A 234 -9.92 -3.21 -6.14
CA ILE A 234 -9.14 -3.56 -4.95
C ILE A 234 -8.43 -2.31 -4.45
N ILE A 235 -8.40 -2.13 -3.12
CA ILE A 235 -7.70 -1.03 -2.44
C ILE A 235 -6.73 -1.66 -1.45
N CYS A 236 -5.43 -1.37 -1.59
CA CYS A 236 -4.42 -1.74 -0.61
C CYS A 236 -4.27 -0.61 0.40
N LEU A 237 -4.29 -0.95 1.67
CA LEU A 237 -4.26 0.02 2.77
C LEU A 237 -3.23 -0.40 3.83
N LEU A 238 -2.65 0.58 4.48
CA LEU A 238 -1.91 0.42 5.73
C LEU A 238 -2.31 1.56 6.66
N TYR A 239 -2.58 1.26 7.91
CA TYR A 239 -2.83 2.29 8.92
C TYR A 239 -1.97 2.07 10.15
N THR A 240 -1.28 3.09 10.55
CA THR A 240 -0.60 3.30 11.84
C THR A 240 0.21 2.14 12.41
N SER A 241 0.60 1.15 11.64
CA SER A 241 1.45 0.09 12.15
C SER A 241 2.56 -0.26 11.17
N ASP A 242 3.74 -0.14 11.69
CA ASP A 242 4.97 -0.80 11.26
C ASP A 242 5.48 -0.51 9.84
N ALA A 243 6.18 0.63 9.73
CA ALA A 243 7.09 0.88 8.60
C ALA A 243 8.44 0.12 8.74
N ALA A 244 8.62 -0.70 9.77
CA ALA A 244 9.88 -1.43 10.00
C ALA A 244 10.16 -2.47 8.91
N ASP A 245 9.14 -2.96 8.22
CA ASP A 245 9.29 -3.91 7.12
C ASP A 245 9.79 -3.26 5.81
N ASP A 246 9.73 -1.94 5.68
CA ASP A 246 10.10 -1.24 4.44
C ASP A 246 11.58 -0.83 4.37
N THR A 247 12.36 -1.04 5.42
CA THR A 247 13.76 -0.58 5.55
C THR A 247 14.81 -1.67 5.45
N CYS A 248 14.47 -2.92 5.15
CA CYS A 248 15.45 -4.01 4.95
C CYS A 248 15.77 -4.23 3.50
#